data_21f618ceb1c3a397bc7251f105919268
#
_entry.id   21f618ceb1c3a397bc7251f105919268
#
_cell.length_a   1.000
_cell.length_b   1.000
_cell.length_c   1.000
_cell.angle_alpha   90.00
_cell.angle_beta   90.00
_cell.angle_gamma   90.00
#
_symmetry.space_group_name_H-M   'P 1'
#
loop_
_entity.id
_entity.type
_entity.pdbx_description
1 polymer ?
#
loop_
_entity_poly.entity_id
_entity_poly.type
_entity_poly.pdbx_seq_one_letter_code
_entity_poly.pdbx_strand_id
1 'polypeptide(L)'
;MLMLIYAFTMNKSPNPSIHYLDSLLKEQDLSLTQHQLEQLWRYHKLLRESNRDHDLTRLIKFETIVTKHYVDCIKVTKLIELPSNIIDIGTGAGFPGIPLKIICSDTNMILAEHRPRRVDFLNKVISELGLKQITTYPHKITYNTNI
;
A
#
# COMPACT_ATOMS: atom_id res chain seq x y z
N MET A 1 -33.14 -16.15 -39.45
CA MET A 1 -31.89 -16.65 -38.87
C MET A 1 -31.14 -15.41 -38.34
N LEU A 2 -31.37 -15.06 -37.08
CA LEU A 2 -30.70 -13.94 -36.45
C LEU A 2 -29.32 -14.40 -35.99
N MET A 3 -28.30 -13.93 -36.66
CA MET A 3 -26.92 -14.15 -36.27
C MET A 3 -26.58 -13.15 -35.13
N LEU A 4 -26.57 -13.66 -33.91
CA LEU A 4 -26.14 -12.91 -32.72
C LEU A 4 -24.63 -12.72 -32.81
N ILE A 5 -24.19 -11.56 -33.27
CA ILE A 5 -22.80 -11.14 -33.20
C ILE A 5 -22.52 -10.79 -31.73
N TYR A 6 -22.02 -11.76 -30.95
CA TYR A 6 -21.38 -11.44 -29.69
C TYR A 6 -20.09 -10.69 -29.99
N ALA A 7 -20.18 -9.37 -30.00
CA ALA A 7 -18.98 -8.54 -29.93
C ALA A 7 -18.29 -8.81 -28.58
N PHE A 8 -17.26 -9.62 -28.63
CA PHE A 8 -16.31 -9.81 -27.54
C PHE A 8 -15.53 -8.50 -27.43
N THR A 9 -16.15 -7.49 -26.79
CA THR A 9 -15.41 -6.33 -26.35
C THR A 9 -14.42 -6.85 -25.30
N MET A 10 -13.16 -7.00 -25.68
CA MET A 10 -12.06 -7.11 -24.73
C MET A 10 -12.16 -5.88 -23.84
N ASN A 11 -12.74 -6.05 -22.66
CA ASN A 11 -12.78 -5.01 -21.62
C ASN A 11 -11.32 -4.78 -21.22
N LYS A 12 -10.68 -3.82 -21.88
CA LYS A 12 -9.38 -3.34 -21.45
C LYS A 12 -9.59 -2.72 -20.08
N SER A 13 -8.90 -3.27 -19.08
CA SER A 13 -8.96 -2.70 -17.72
C SER A 13 -8.80 -1.19 -17.77
N PRO A 14 -9.59 -0.43 -17.01
CA PRO A 14 -9.44 1.02 -16.95
C PRO A 14 -8.01 1.44 -16.63
N ASN A 15 -7.59 2.58 -17.13
CA ASN A 15 -6.27 3.10 -16.76
C ASN A 15 -6.24 3.39 -15.25
N PRO A 16 -5.12 3.09 -14.57
CA PRO A 16 -4.95 3.40 -13.16
C PRO A 16 -5.26 4.87 -12.86
N SER A 17 -6.14 5.10 -11.91
CA SER A 17 -6.56 6.44 -11.47
C SER A 17 -7.05 6.38 -10.03
N ILE A 18 -7.13 7.53 -9.36
CA ILE A 18 -7.66 7.62 -8.00
C ILE A 18 -9.13 7.16 -7.94
N HIS A 19 -9.93 7.47 -8.96
CA HIS A 19 -11.32 7.01 -9.04
C HIS A 19 -11.43 5.50 -9.22
N TYR A 20 -10.53 4.91 -10.02
CA TYR A 20 -10.51 3.47 -10.19
C TYR A 20 -10.00 2.76 -8.92
N LEU A 21 -9.01 3.35 -8.21
CA LEU A 21 -8.60 2.88 -6.89
C LEU A 21 -9.79 2.85 -5.92
N ASP A 22 -10.55 3.94 -5.84
CA ASP A 22 -11.72 4.06 -4.95
C ASP A 22 -12.80 3.02 -5.30
N SER A 23 -13.08 2.80 -6.59
CA SER A 23 -14.06 1.79 -7.02
C SER A 23 -13.65 0.38 -6.61
N LEU A 24 -12.38 0.00 -6.80
CA LEU A 24 -11.86 -1.30 -6.41
C LEU A 24 -11.90 -1.52 -4.89
N LEU A 25 -11.65 -0.48 -4.10
CA LEU A 25 -11.76 -0.54 -2.63
C LEU A 25 -13.23 -0.72 -2.22
N LYS A 26 -14.15 0.03 -2.82
CA LYS A 26 -15.60 -0.07 -2.55
C LYS A 26 -16.18 -1.43 -2.91
N GLU A 27 -15.73 -2.07 -3.98
CA GLU A 27 -16.09 -3.45 -4.33
C GLU A 27 -15.68 -4.46 -3.24
N GLN A 28 -14.77 -4.07 -2.35
CA GLN A 28 -14.30 -4.87 -1.23
C GLN A 28 -14.83 -4.39 0.14
N ASP A 29 -15.90 -3.58 0.12
CA ASP A 29 -16.52 -2.96 1.30
C ASP A 29 -15.56 -2.06 2.11
N LEU A 30 -14.60 -1.45 1.42
CA LEU A 30 -13.66 -0.50 2.00
C LEU A 30 -13.98 0.91 1.52
N SER A 31 -14.28 1.80 2.46
CA SER A 31 -14.49 3.23 2.20
C SER A 31 -13.44 4.05 2.94
N LEU A 32 -12.69 4.83 2.19
CA LEU A 32 -11.66 5.72 2.72
C LEU A 32 -12.16 7.17 2.72
N THR A 33 -11.64 7.99 3.62
CA THR A 33 -11.80 9.44 3.50
C THR A 33 -11.05 9.94 2.27
N GLN A 34 -11.44 11.11 1.77
CA GLN A 34 -10.77 11.71 0.62
C GLN A 34 -9.26 11.85 0.85
N HIS A 35 -8.86 12.30 2.03
CA HIS A 35 -7.44 12.43 2.40
C HIS A 35 -6.69 11.09 2.38
N GLN A 36 -7.27 10.04 2.98
CA GLN A 36 -6.67 8.69 2.96
C GLN A 36 -6.53 8.15 1.54
N LEU A 37 -7.56 8.38 0.70
CA LEU A 37 -7.55 7.95 -0.69
C LEU A 37 -6.45 8.67 -1.50
N GLU A 38 -6.28 9.98 -1.29
CA GLU A 38 -5.21 10.77 -1.91
C GLU A 38 -3.82 10.30 -1.46
N GLN A 39 -3.63 10.03 -0.16
CA GLN A 39 -2.38 9.47 0.35
C GLN A 39 -2.09 8.10 -0.25
N LEU A 40 -3.07 7.20 -0.30
CA LEU A 40 -2.89 5.86 -0.86
C LEU A 40 -2.59 5.91 -2.37
N TRP A 41 -3.25 6.82 -3.11
CA TRP A 41 -2.97 7.05 -4.52
C TRP A 41 -1.57 7.64 -4.74
N ARG A 42 -1.14 8.60 -3.90
CA ARG A 42 0.23 9.15 -3.96
C ARG A 42 1.27 8.06 -3.67
N TYR A 43 1.04 7.23 -2.65
CA TYR A 43 1.88 6.08 -2.36
C TYR A 43 1.98 5.13 -3.56
N HIS A 44 0.85 4.81 -4.19
CA HIS A 44 0.84 3.97 -5.40
C HIS A 44 1.73 4.54 -6.51
N LYS A 45 1.63 5.84 -6.78
CA LYS A 45 2.47 6.49 -7.80
C LYS A 45 3.95 6.38 -7.46
N LEU A 46 4.33 6.69 -6.23
CA LEU A 46 5.72 6.56 -5.76
C LEU A 46 6.24 5.13 -5.88
N LEU A 47 5.42 4.15 -5.50
CA LEU A 47 5.74 2.73 -5.64
C LEU A 47 6.01 2.36 -7.10
N ARG A 48 5.18 2.81 -8.03
CA ARG A 48 5.32 2.52 -9.46
C ARG A 48 6.54 3.20 -10.08
N GLU A 49 6.78 4.46 -9.72
CA GLU A 49 7.94 5.23 -10.15
C GLU A 49 9.25 4.57 -9.69
N SER A 50 9.32 4.21 -8.42
CA SER A 50 10.54 3.65 -7.80
C SER A 50 10.74 2.15 -8.07
N ASN A 51 9.70 1.41 -8.45
CA ASN A 51 9.80 -0.03 -8.68
C ASN A 51 10.71 -0.40 -9.85
N ARG A 52 10.87 0.50 -10.82
CA ARG A 52 11.77 0.30 -11.97
C ARG A 52 13.22 0.12 -11.54
N ASP A 53 13.62 0.84 -10.48
CA ASP A 53 15.02 0.94 -10.07
C ASP A 53 15.33 0.10 -8.82
N HIS A 54 14.31 -0.30 -8.05
CA HIS A 54 14.50 -0.82 -6.69
C HIS A 54 13.89 -2.19 -6.43
N ASP A 55 13.21 -2.81 -7.41
CA ASP A 55 12.55 -4.12 -7.26
C ASP A 55 11.72 -4.20 -5.95
N LEU A 56 10.83 -3.23 -5.78
CA LEU A 56 10.03 -3.07 -4.56
C LEU A 56 8.91 -4.09 -4.48
N THR A 57 8.27 -4.39 -5.61
CA THR A 57 7.21 -5.39 -5.72
C THR A 57 7.24 -6.08 -7.07
N ARG A 58 6.94 -7.38 -7.07
CA ARG A 58 6.78 -8.19 -8.28
C ARG A 58 5.39 -8.03 -8.92
N LEU A 59 4.44 -7.46 -8.19
CA LEU A 59 3.11 -7.21 -8.72
C LEU A 59 3.16 -5.98 -9.64
N ILE A 60 2.70 -6.17 -10.89
CA ILE A 60 2.75 -5.13 -11.92
C ILE A 60 1.36 -4.59 -12.24
N LYS A 61 0.35 -5.46 -12.26
CA LYS A 61 -1.02 -5.06 -12.59
C LYS A 61 -1.63 -4.26 -11.44
N PHE A 62 -2.26 -3.14 -11.78
CA PHE A 62 -2.87 -2.22 -10.83
C PHE A 62 -3.90 -2.91 -9.93
N GLU A 63 -4.84 -3.61 -10.51
CA GLU A 63 -5.90 -4.34 -9.80
C GLU A 63 -5.31 -5.35 -8.81
N THR A 64 -4.24 -6.04 -9.22
CA THR A 64 -3.57 -7.03 -8.37
C THR A 64 -2.87 -6.36 -7.18
N ILE A 65 -2.25 -5.20 -7.39
CA ILE A 65 -1.65 -4.43 -6.30
C ILE A 65 -2.73 -3.97 -5.32
N VAL A 66 -3.83 -3.43 -5.84
CA VAL A 66 -4.95 -2.98 -4.99
C VAL A 66 -5.52 -4.13 -4.18
N THR A 67 -5.86 -5.25 -4.81
CA THR A 67 -6.53 -6.36 -4.14
C THR A 67 -5.61 -7.15 -3.22
N LYS A 68 -4.36 -7.41 -3.61
CA LYS A 68 -3.43 -8.26 -2.84
C LYS A 68 -2.50 -7.50 -1.89
N HIS A 69 -2.44 -6.18 -1.99
CA HIS A 69 -1.65 -5.38 -1.05
C HIS A 69 -2.55 -4.43 -0.26
N TYR A 70 -3.23 -3.48 -0.93
CA TYR A 70 -3.97 -2.46 -0.19
C TYR A 70 -5.17 -3.04 0.54
N VAL A 71 -6.01 -3.81 -0.16
CA VAL A 71 -7.22 -4.42 0.43
C VAL A 71 -6.85 -5.35 1.58
N ASP A 72 -5.87 -6.25 1.41
CA ASP A 72 -5.48 -7.20 2.44
C ASP A 72 -4.94 -6.48 3.69
N CYS A 73 -4.10 -5.45 3.49
CA CYS A 73 -3.59 -4.65 4.61
C CYS A 73 -4.71 -3.91 5.34
N ILE A 74 -5.63 -3.27 4.61
CA ILE A 74 -6.69 -2.45 5.22
C ILE A 74 -7.76 -3.31 5.89
N LYS A 75 -8.10 -4.46 5.33
CA LYS A 75 -9.11 -5.38 5.94
C LYS A 75 -8.73 -5.83 7.36
N VAL A 76 -7.45 -5.89 7.68
CA VAL A 76 -7.00 -6.21 9.05
C VAL A 76 -7.61 -5.27 10.07
N THR A 77 -7.78 -3.98 9.76
CA THR A 77 -8.37 -2.99 10.68
C THR A 77 -9.85 -3.22 10.98
N LYS A 78 -10.54 -4.03 10.16
CA LYS A 78 -11.92 -4.44 10.41
C LYS A 78 -12.02 -5.72 11.26
N LEU A 79 -10.93 -6.48 11.34
CA LEU A 79 -10.91 -7.77 12.04
C LEU A 79 -10.38 -7.65 13.46
N ILE A 80 -9.46 -6.73 13.69
CA ILE A 80 -8.85 -6.52 15.00
C ILE A 80 -8.69 -5.02 15.28
N GLU A 81 -8.74 -4.66 16.55
CA GLU A 81 -8.28 -3.35 17.01
C GLU A 81 -6.75 -3.33 17.00
N LEU A 82 -6.18 -2.38 16.26
CA LEU A 82 -4.73 -2.27 16.19
C LEU A 82 -4.16 -1.65 17.47
N PRO A 83 -3.03 -2.15 17.98
CA PRO A 83 -2.36 -1.54 19.13
C PRO A 83 -1.84 -0.14 18.77
N SER A 84 -1.65 0.69 19.79
CA SER A 84 -1.10 2.06 19.63
C SER A 84 0.35 2.10 19.14
N ASN A 85 1.09 1.00 19.31
CA ASN A 85 2.48 0.87 18.85
C ASN A 85 2.61 -0.39 18.00
N ILE A 86 3.09 -0.24 16.78
CA ILE A 86 3.27 -1.32 15.81
C ILE A 86 4.68 -1.28 15.25
N ILE A 87 5.28 -2.45 15.14
CA ILE A 87 6.49 -2.65 14.33
C ILE A 87 6.18 -3.58 13.17
N ASP A 88 6.47 -3.12 11.96
CA ASP A 88 6.37 -3.90 10.72
C ASP A 88 7.75 -4.43 10.35
N ILE A 89 7.98 -5.72 10.62
CA ILE A 89 9.30 -6.35 10.45
C ILE A 89 9.42 -6.91 9.03
N GLY A 90 10.44 -6.45 8.31
CA GLY A 90 10.64 -6.84 6.93
C GLY A 90 9.65 -6.16 5.99
N THR A 91 9.28 -4.95 6.30
CA THR A 91 8.23 -4.18 5.62
C THR A 91 8.40 -4.04 4.09
N GLY A 92 9.61 -4.19 3.59
CA GLY A 92 9.92 -4.13 2.17
C GLY A 92 9.59 -2.79 1.54
N ALA A 93 8.58 -2.77 0.67
CA ALA A 93 8.06 -1.55 0.07
C ALA A 93 7.09 -0.78 0.99
N GLY A 94 6.92 -1.19 2.24
CA GLY A 94 6.00 -0.57 3.19
C GLY A 94 4.71 -1.33 3.40
N PHE A 95 4.69 -2.65 3.16
CA PHE A 95 3.52 -3.50 3.36
C PHE A 95 3.71 -4.40 4.58
N PRO A 96 2.72 -4.44 5.49
CA PRO A 96 1.44 -3.70 5.50
C PRO A 96 1.53 -2.28 6.10
N GLY A 97 2.70 -1.84 6.60
CA GLY A 97 2.87 -0.66 7.46
C GLY A 97 2.33 0.64 6.86
N ILE A 98 2.67 0.99 5.62
CA ILE A 98 2.22 2.26 5.01
C ILE A 98 0.69 2.31 4.81
N PRO A 99 0.02 1.30 4.20
CA PRO A 99 -1.44 1.29 4.13
C PRO A 99 -2.12 1.36 5.51
N LEU A 100 -1.62 0.61 6.50
CA LEU A 100 -2.15 0.66 7.86
C LEU A 100 -1.99 2.04 8.48
N LYS A 101 -0.84 2.69 8.29
CA LYS A 101 -0.58 4.03 8.81
C LYS A 101 -1.47 5.10 8.18
N ILE A 102 -1.79 4.98 6.91
CA ILE A 102 -2.74 5.87 6.23
C ILE A 102 -4.13 5.75 6.85
N ILE A 103 -4.56 4.53 7.20
CA ILE A 103 -5.89 4.30 7.78
C ILE A 103 -5.93 4.63 9.27
N CYS A 104 -4.88 4.29 10.02
CA CYS A 104 -4.76 4.45 11.47
C CYS A 104 -3.68 5.50 11.79
N SER A 105 -4.01 6.78 11.56
CA SER A 105 -3.05 7.89 11.66
C SER A 105 -2.44 8.05 13.05
N ASP A 106 -3.13 7.64 14.11
CA ASP A 106 -2.70 7.86 15.50
C ASP A 106 -1.78 6.75 16.03
N THR A 107 -1.58 5.68 15.25
CA THR A 107 -0.69 4.58 15.61
C THR A 107 0.77 5.01 15.50
N ASN A 108 1.58 4.75 16.52
CA ASN A 108 3.04 4.84 16.41
C ASN A 108 3.56 3.64 15.63
N MET A 109 4.34 3.88 14.58
CA MET A 109 4.78 2.81 13.70
C MET A 109 6.27 2.84 13.43
N ILE A 110 6.89 1.67 13.47
CA ILE A 110 8.28 1.46 13.06
C ILE A 110 8.29 0.51 11.86
N LEU A 111 8.88 0.96 10.77
CA LEU A 111 9.09 0.15 9.56
C LEU A 111 10.52 -0.41 9.58
N ALA A 112 10.68 -1.68 9.90
CA ALA A 112 11.98 -2.33 9.94
C ALA A 112 12.34 -2.94 8.59
N GLU A 113 13.34 -2.39 7.93
CA GLU A 113 13.88 -2.84 6.64
C GLU A 113 15.40 -2.57 6.61
N HIS A 114 16.19 -3.57 6.26
CA HIS A 114 17.65 -3.47 6.30
C HIS A 114 18.29 -3.12 4.95
N ARG A 115 17.54 -3.19 3.85
CA ARG A 115 18.05 -2.88 2.50
C ARG A 115 18.05 -1.37 2.26
N PRO A 116 19.21 -0.71 2.07
CA PRO A 116 19.29 0.75 2.01
C PRO A 116 18.32 1.39 1.01
N ARG A 117 18.24 0.88 -0.22
CA ARG A 117 17.36 1.43 -1.26
C ARG A 117 15.87 1.39 -0.88
N ARG A 118 15.46 0.37 -0.11
CA ARG A 118 14.07 0.29 0.39
C ARG A 118 13.84 1.26 1.54
N VAL A 119 14.82 1.41 2.42
CA VAL A 119 14.78 2.42 3.50
C VAL A 119 14.67 3.83 2.91
N ASP A 120 15.45 4.15 1.88
CA ASP A 120 15.38 5.44 1.19
C ASP A 120 13.99 5.67 0.56
N PHE A 121 13.43 4.63 -0.07
CA PHE A 121 12.06 4.67 -0.59
C PHE A 121 11.03 4.92 0.52
N LEU A 122 11.11 4.21 1.63
CA LEU A 122 10.19 4.39 2.77
C LEU A 122 10.27 5.79 3.35
N ASN A 123 11.48 6.33 3.54
CA ASN A 123 11.68 7.70 4.01
C ASN A 123 11.10 8.73 3.04
N LYS A 124 11.26 8.52 1.73
CA LYS A 124 10.62 9.35 0.70
C LYS A 124 9.10 9.30 0.82
N VAL A 125 8.50 8.11 0.95
CA VAL A 125 7.05 7.95 1.12
C VAL A 125 6.56 8.66 2.37
N ILE A 126 7.20 8.46 3.52
CA ILE A 126 6.83 9.11 4.80
C ILE A 126 6.80 10.63 4.63
N SER A 127 7.84 11.19 4.02
CA SER A 127 7.96 12.63 3.76
C SER A 127 6.90 13.15 2.79
N GLU A 128 6.75 12.49 1.64
CA GLU A 128 5.83 12.90 0.55
C GLU A 128 4.34 12.82 0.95
N LEU A 129 3.99 11.86 1.81
CA LEU A 129 2.64 11.70 2.31
C LEU A 129 2.38 12.50 3.59
N GLY A 130 3.39 13.13 4.17
CA GLY A 130 3.30 13.88 5.42
C GLY A 130 2.89 13.01 6.62
N LEU A 131 3.25 11.71 6.61
CA LEU A 131 2.89 10.78 7.68
C LEU A 131 3.60 11.18 8.98
N LYS A 132 2.87 11.11 10.10
CA LYS A 132 3.37 11.43 11.44
C LYS A 132 3.47 10.17 12.29
N GLN A 133 4.26 10.18 13.36
CA GLN A 133 4.41 9.06 14.27
C GLN A 133 4.77 7.75 13.55
N ILE A 134 5.64 7.84 12.53
CA ILE A 134 6.17 6.71 11.78
C ILE A 134 7.64 6.97 11.47
N THR A 135 8.47 5.94 11.66
CA THR A 135 9.92 5.99 11.41
C THR A 135 10.38 4.71 10.75
N THR A 136 11.54 4.76 10.10
CA THR A 136 12.23 3.57 9.61
C THR A 136 13.26 3.08 10.63
N TYR A 137 13.43 1.76 10.72
CA TYR A 137 14.52 1.12 11.44
C TYR A 137 15.42 0.39 10.42
N PRO A 138 16.59 0.96 10.05
CA PRO A 138 17.37 0.52 8.90
C PRO A 138 18.31 -0.68 9.21
N HIS A 139 17.99 -1.47 10.22
CA HIS A 139 18.80 -2.61 10.65
C HIS A 139 18.02 -3.91 10.57
N LYS A 140 18.76 -5.01 10.48
CA LYS A 140 18.15 -6.34 10.56
C LYS A 140 17.66 -6.59 11.99
N ILE A 141 16.40 -6.99 12.12
CA ILE A 141 15.86 -7.46 13.39
C ILE A 141 16.41 -8.86 13.68
N THR A 142 16.90 -9.05 14.87
CA THR A 142 17.37 -10.33 15.40
C THR A 142 16.75 -10.59 16.77
N TYR A 143 16.90 -11.80 17.29
CA TYR A 143 16.36 -12.17 18.61
C TYR A 143 16.81 -11.24 19.75
N ASN A 144 18.00 -10.64 19.64
CA ASN A 144 18.58 -9.74 20.64
C ASN A 144 18.38 -8.24 20.33
N THR A 145 17.49 -7.90 19.39
CA THR A 145 17.27 -6.50 19.03
C THR A 145 16.35 -5.85 20.06
N ASN A 146 16.83 -4.79 20.71
CA ASN A 146 16.02 -3.91 21.56
C ASN A 146 15.52 -2.74 20.71
N ILE A 147 14.21 -2.60 20.62
CA ILE A 147 13.52 -1.54 19.89
C ILE A 147 12.61 -0.77 20.83
#